data_5609933c55c9aeea77429fbbdb7c80b8
#
_entry.id   5609933c55c9aeea77429fbbdb7c80b8
#
_cell.length_a   1.000
_cell.length_b   1.000
_cell.length_c   1.000
_cell.angle_alpha   90.00
_cell.angle_beta   90.00
_cell.angle_gamma   90.00
#
_symmetry.space_group_name_H-M   'P 1'
#
loop_
_entity.id
_entity.type
_entity.pdbx_description
1 polymer ?
#
loop_
_entity_poly.entity_id
_entity_poly.type
_entity_poly.pdbx_seq_one_letter_code
_entity_poly.pdbx_strand_id
1 'polypeptide(L)'
;MYYDEIHIGKKIQFIFNQSGLTVSQFARMLEVQRTRVYYIFESKSIDTDLLCKISDVLHHDFISEIYLRKREGHNQNPTTINIHFQIASERLADFIKSINKLKKSGVISVQNL
;
A
#
# COMPACT_ATOMS: atom_id res chain seq x y z
N MET A 1 -4.72 -22.36 -5.93
CA MET A 1 -3.53 -21.52 -6.02
C MET A 1 -3.71 -20.26 -5.18
N TYR A 2 -2.62 -19.69 -4.73
CA TYR A 2 -2.68 -18.51 -3.85
C TYR A 2 -3.50 -17.36 -4.44
N TYR A 3 -3.29 -17.06 -5.71
CA TYR A 3 -3.97 -15.93 -6.34
C TYR A 3 -5.45 -16.17 -6.57
N ASP A 4 -5.89 -17.40 -6.62
CA ASP A 4 -7.30 -17.73 -6.79
C ASP A 4 -8.10 -17.43 -5.50
N GLU A 5 -7.43 -17.38 -4.36
CA GLU A 5 -8.07 -17.11 -3.08
C GLU A 5 -8.19 -15.61 -2.77
N ILE A 6 -7.56 -14.79 -3.56
CA ILE A 6 -7.58 -13.34 -3.34
C ILE A 6 -8.92 -12.77 -3.77
N HIS A 7 -9.56 -12.04 -2.88
CA HIS A 7 -10.75 -11.26 -3.17
C HIS A 7 -10.42 -9.80 -2.93
N ILE A 8 -10.09 -9.10 -4.01
CA ILE A 8 -9.59 -7.72 -3.89
C ILE A 8 -10.62 -6.78 -3.28
N GLY A 9 -11.88 -6.94 -3.61
CA GLY A 9 -12.93 -6.08 -3.07
C GLY A 9 -13.04 -6.15 -1.56
N LYS A 10 -12.91 -7.35 -0.99
CA LYS A 10 -12.95 -7.52 0.47
C LYS A 10 -11.75 -6.86 1.14
N LYS A 11 -10.59 -6.95 0.53
CA LYS A 11 -9.39 -6.28 1.05
C LYS A 11 -9.55 -4.77 1.00
N ILE A 12 -10.07 -4.25 -0.10
CA ILE A 12 -10.32 -2.83 -0.25
C ILE A 12 -11.33 -2.36 0.80
N GLN A 13 -12.40 -3.11 0.99
CA GLN A 13 -13.42 -2.77 1.98
C GLN A 13 -12.84 -2.76 3.40
N PHE A 14 -11.99 -3.72 3.71
CA PHE A 14 -11.33 -3.79 5.01
C PHE A 14 -10.50 -2.52 5.29
N ILE A 15 -9.68 -2.14 4.34
CA ILE A 15 -8.86 -0.93 4.47
C ILE A 15 -9.72 0.34 4.45
N PHE A 16 -10.75 0.36 3.61
CA PHE A 16 -11.70 1.46 3.57
C PHE A 16 -12.36 1.69 4.93
N ASN A 17 -12.78 0.62 5.59
CA ASN A 17 -13.42 0.72 6.90
C ASN A 17 -12.49 1.31 7.95
N GLN A 18 -11.20 1.13 7.80
CA GLN A 18 -10.20 1.70 8.72
C GLN A 18 -9.85 3.15 8.38
N SER A 19 -10.18 3.60 7.18
CA SER A 19 -9.76 4.93 6.71
C SER A 19 -10.58 6.08 7.32
N GLY A 20 -11.77 5.78 7.83
CA GLY A 20 -12.70 6.81 8.30
C GLY A 20 -13.47 7.52 7.21
N LEU A 21 -13.28 7.16 5.95
CA LEU A 21 -14.01 7.77 4.85
C LEU A 21 -15.42 7.20 4.76
N THR A 22 -16.35 8.04 4.30
CA THR A 22 -17.69 7.56 3.93
C THR A 22 -17.66 7.07 2.49
N VAL A 23 -18.69 6.28 2.13
CA VAL A 23 -18.82 5.80 0.75
C VAL A 23 -18.92 6.98 -0.22
N SER A 24 -19.64 8.03 0.15
CA SER A 24 -19.77 9.23 -0.68
C SER A 24 -18.43 9.93 -0.90
N GLN A 25 -17.64 10.04 0.15
CA GLN A 25 -16.30 10.64 0.05
C GLN A 25 -15.38 9.79 -0.82
N PHE A 26 -15.39 8.49 -0.61
CA PHE A 26 -14.56 7.58 -1.38
C PHE A 26 -14.94 7.61 -2.86
N ALA A 27 -16.24 7.57 -3.16
CA ALA A 27 -16.73 7.66 -4.55
C ALA A 27 -16.28 8.96 -5.21
N ARG A 28 -16.35 10.08 -4.49
CA ARG A 28 -15.93 11.38 -5.00
C ARG A 28 -14.42 11.39 -5.29
N MET A 29 -13.62 10.84 -4.40
CA MET A 29 -12.17 10.79 -4.57
C MET A 29 -11.77 9.88 -5.74
N LEU A 30 -12.54 8.82 -5.99
CA LEU A 30 -12.35 7.94 -7.13
C LEU A 30 -13.00 8.47 -8.41
N GLU A 31 -13.78 9.54 -8.31
CA GLU A 31 -14.52 10.09 -9.45
C GLU A 31 -15.51 9.10 -10.06
N VAL A 32 -16.18 8.33 -9.19
CA VAL A 32 -17.19 7.35 -9.59
C VAL A 32 -18.48 7.57 -8.80
N GLN A 33 -19.53 6.90 -9.21
CA GLN A 33 -20.80 6.93 -8.49
C GLN A 33 -20.74 6.02 -7.26
N ARG A 34 -21.58 6.29 -6.27
CA ARG A 34 -21.62 5.49 -5.03
C ARG A 34 -21.90 4.02 -5.30
N THR A 35 -22.77 3.73 -6.25
CA THR A 35 -23.08 2.36 -6.63
C THR A 35 -21.85 1.61 -7.09
N ARG A 36 -20.94 2.30 -7.78
CA ARG A 36 -19.68 1.70 -8.24
C ARG A 36 -18.82 1.23 -7.07
N VAL A 37 -18.83 1.98 -5.97
CA VAL A 37 -18.04 1.60 -4.78
C VAL A 37 -18.52 0.26 -4.23
N TYR A 38 -19.83 0.04 -4.16
CA TYR A 38 -20.36 -1.24 -3.69
C TYR A 38 -19.99 -2.38 -4.61
N TYR A 39 -20.00 -2.16 -5.93
CA TYR A 39 -19.53 -3.17 -6.88
C TYR A 39 -18.04 -3.49 -6.70
N ILE A 40 -17.23 -2.49 -6.40
CA ILE A 40 -15.81 -2.70 -6.13
C ILE A 40 -15.63 -3.62 -4.92
N PHE A 41 -16.38 -3.38 -3.85
CA PHE A 41 -16.29 -4.21 -2.65
C PHE A 41 -16.68 -5.66 -2.89
N GLU A 42 -17.57 -5.90 -3.83
CA GLU A 42 -18.03 -7.25 -4.17
C GLU A 42 -17.16 -7.92 -5.23
N SER A 43 -16.29 -7.18 -5.88
CA SER A 43 -15.49 -7.69 -7.00
C SER A 43 -14.31 -8.50 -6.49
N LYS A 44 -14.18 -9.72 -7.00
CA LYS A 44 -13.02 -10.56 -6.70
C LYS A 44 -11.75 -9.97 -7.30
N SER A 45 -11.85 -9.37 -8.47
CA SER A 45 -10.74 -8.71 -9.14
C SER A 45 -11.21 -7.45 -9.84
N ILE A 46 -10.31 -6.50 -9.99
CA ILE A 46 -10.57 -5.25 -10.70
C ILE A 46 -9.37 -4.96 -11.59
N ASP A 47 -9.55 -4.02 -12.51
CA ASP A 47 -8.43 -3.67 -13.37
C ASP A 47 -7.33 -2.94 -12.57
N THR A 48 -6.11 -2.99 -13.11
CA THR A 48 -4.94 -2.45 -12.40
C THR A 48 -4.98 -0.94 -12.28
N ASP A 49 -5.53 -0.24 -13.27
CA ASP A 49 -5.62 1.22 -13.19
C ASP A 49 -6.53 1.64 -12.04
N LEU A 50 -7.67 0.99 -11.90
CA LEU A 50 -8.57 1.27 -10.79
C LEU A 50 -7.94 0.90 -9.46
N LEU A 51 -7.24 -0.22 -9.40
CA LEU A 51 -6.55 -0.65 -8.17
C LEU A 51 -5.48 0.36 -7.76
N CYS A 52 -4.71 0.88 -8.70
CA CYS A 52 -3.72 1.91 -8.42
C CYS A 52 -4.38 3.17 -7.87
N LYS A 53 -5.49 3.57 -8.45
CA LYS A 53 -6.23 4.75 -8.00
C LYS A 53 -6.77 4.58 -6.59
N ILE A 54 -7.32 3.40 -6.29
CA ILE A 54 -7.80 3.08 -4.95
C ILE A 54 -6.63 3.06 -3.96
N SER A 55 -5.50 2.51 -4.35
CA SER A 55 -4.30 2.49 -3.51
C SER A 55 -3.86 3.91 -3.15
N ASP A 56 -3.91 4.82 -4.11
CA ASP A 56 -3.57 6.22 -3.86
C ASP A 56 -4.55 6.88 -2.89
N VAL A 57 -5.84 6.64 -3.09
CA VAL A 57 -6.89 7.26 -2.26
C VAL A 57 -6.83 6.74 -0.83
N LEU A 58 -6.63 5.47 -0.64
CA LEU A 58 -6.58 4.85 0.68
C LEU A 58 -5.18 4.83 1.29
N HIS A 59 -4.19 5.32 0.58
CA HIS A 59 -2.79 5.33 1.02
C HIS A 59 -2.32 3.93 1.43
N HIS A 60 -2.67 2.94 0.62
CA HIS A 60 -2.36 1.55 0.90
C HIS A 60 -1.96 0.84 -0.39
N ASP A 61 -0.80 0.21 -0.39
CA ASP A 61 -0.28 -0.46 -1.58
C ASP A 61 -0.84 -1.89 -1.68
N PHE A 62 -2.02 -1.99 -2.30
CA PHE A 62 -2.68 -3.30 -2.47
C PHE A 62 -1.89 -4.24 -3.37
N ILE A 63 -1.19 -3.68 -4.35
CA ILE A 63 -0.47 -4.52 -5.31
C ILE A 63 0.66 -5.26 -4.61
N SER A 64 1.48 -4.54 -3.86
CA SER A 64 2.61 -5.15 -3.16
C SER A 64 2.15 -6.08 -2.04
N GLU A 65 1.15 -5.65 -1.27
CA GLU A 65 0.68 -6.44 -0.15
C GLU A 65 0.02 -7.75 -0.58
N ILE A 66 -0.82 -7.69 -1.61
CA ILE A 66 -1.66 -8.83 -1.98
C ILE A 66 -1.00 -9.70 -3.03
N TYR A 67 -0.53 -9.09 -4.10
CA TYR A 67 -0.08 -9.84 -5.27
C TYR A 67 1.41 -10.18 -5.24
N LEU A 68 2.23 -9.43 -4.51
CA LEU A 68 3.66 -9.70 -4.41
C LEU A 68 4.07 -10.40 -3.11
N ARG A 69 3.17 -10.51 -2.17
CA ARG A 69 3.46 -11.07 -0.85
C ARG A 69 4.00 -12.50 -0.93
N LYS A 70 3.50 -13.31 -1.83
CA LYS A 70 3.97 -14.68 -1.98
C LYS A 70 5.41 -14.76 -2.44
N ARG A 71 5.84 -13.78 -3.25
CA ARG A 71 7.23 -13.71 -3.70
C ARG A 71 8.17 -13.40 -2.54
N GLU A 72 7.74 -12.56 -1.63
CA GLU A 72 8.50 -12.27 -0.43
C GLU A 72 8.67 -13.51 0.44
N GLY A 73 7.65 -14.36 0.50
CA GLY A 73 7.72 -15.62 1.21
C GLY A 73 8.76 -16.57 0.67
N HIS A 74 9.16 -16.43 -0.58
CA HIS A 74 10.21 -17.24 -1.20
C HIS A 74 11.58 -16.64 -1.03
N ASN A 75 11.68 -15.40 -0.64
CA ASN A 75 12.97 -14.78 -0.36
C ASN A 75 13.41 -15.15 1.05
N GLN A 76 14.35 -16.06 1.13
CA GLN A 76 14.83 -16.59 2.39
C GLN A 76 15.89 -15.73 3.05
N ASN A 77 16.20 -14.59 2.50
CA ASN A 77 17.21 -13.72 3.05
C ASN A 77 16.58 -12.46 3.65
N PRO A 78 16.22 -12.50 4.94
CA PRO A 78 15.58 -11.36 5.59
C PRO A 78 16.52 -10.17 5.81
N THR A 79 17.82 -10.35 5.61
CA THR A 79 18.80 -9.29 5.83
C THR A 79 18.97 -8.39 4.60
N THR A 80 18.50 -8.86 3.46
CA THR A 80 18.62 -8.10 2.22
C THR A 80 17.30 -7.41 1.91
N ILE A 81 17.07 -6.30 2.56
CA ILE A 81 15.92 -5.48 2.26
C ILE A 81 16.35 -4.44 1.25
N ASN A 82 16.00 -4.68 -0.01
CA ASN A 82 16.17 -3.68 -1.05
C ASN A 82 14.98 -2.76 -1.01
N ILE A 83 15.12 -1.70 -0.25
CA ILE A 83 14.07 -0.71 -0.16
C ILE A 83 14.38 0.34 -1.22
N HIS A 84 13.58 0.36 -2.26
CA HIS A 84 13.64 1.39 -3.28
C HIS A 84 12.67 2.49 -2.90
N PHE A 85 13.20 3.54 -2.31
CA PHE A 85 12.40 4.71 -2.01
C PHE A 85 12.42 5.62 -3.21
N GLN A 86 11.28 5.77 -3.85
CA GLN A 86 11.06 6.87 -4.78
C GLN A 86 10.49 8.01 -3.96
N ILE A 87 11.38 8.78 -3.37
CA ILE A 87 10.97 9.91 -2.57
C ILE A 87 11.20 11.16 -3.39
N ALA A 88 10.19 12.02 -3.46
CA ALA A 88 10.36 13.33 -4.07
C ALA A 88 11.51 14.06 -3.36
N SER A 89 12.30 14.81 -4.12
CA SER A 89 13.49 15.47 -3.58
C SER A 89 13.19 16.37 -2.38
N GLU A 90 12.00 16.95 -2.33
CA GLU A 90 11.57 17.77 -1.21
C GLU A 90 11.35 16.98 0.08
N ARG A 91 11.11 15.66 -0.02
CA ARG A 91 10.94 14.79 1.13
C ARG A 91 12.21 14.09 1.54
N LEU A 92 13.20 14.11 0.68
CA LEU A 92 14.45 13.39 0.93
C LEU A 92 15.16 13.94 2.17
N ALA A 93 15.17 15.24 2.36
CA ALA A 93 15.79 15.86 3.53
C ALA A 93 15.13 15.42 4.82
N ASP A 94 13.80 15.36 4.84
CA ASP A 94 13.04 14.91 6.02
C ASP A 94 13.30 13.44 6.31
N PHE A 95 13.38 12.63 5.27
CA PHE A 95 13.68 11.21 5.41
C PHE A 95 15.08 11.01 6.02
N ILE A 96 16.08 11.74 5.54
CA ILE A 96 17.43 11.65 6.06
C ILE A 96 17.49 12.10 7.53
N LYS A 97 16.77 13.15 7.88
CA LYS A 97 16.69 13.60 9.26
C LYS A 97 16.10 12.54 10.18
N SER A 98 15.05 11.86 9.71
CA SER A 98 14.43 10.78 10.47
C SER A 98 15.39 9.63 10.72
N ILE A 99 16.14 9.22 9.69
CA ILE A 99 17.13 8.15 9.82
C ILE A 99 18.24 8.55 10.79
N ASN A 100 18.74 9.76 10.68
CA ASN A 100 19.80 10.25 11.56
C ASN A 100 19.35 10.31 13.01
N LYS A 101 18.11 10.71 13.25
CA LYS A 101 17.52 10.73 14.57
C LYS A 101 17.45 9.34 15.19
N LEU A 102 17.01 8.35 14.40
CA LEU A 102 16.95 6.97 14.85
C LEU A 102 18.34 6.39 15.10
N LYS A 103 19.30 6.75 14.26
CA LYS A 103 20.69 6.33 14.45
C LYS A 103 21.28 6.87 15.75
N LYS A 104 21.01 8.14 16.08
CA LYS A 104 21.48 8.75 17.32
C LYS A 104 20.88 8.10 18.55
N SER A 105 19.62 7.69 18.45
CA SER A 105 18.94 7.05 19.58
C SER A 105 19.37 5.60 19.80
N GLY A 106 20.13 5.03 18.87
CA GLY A 106 20.56 3.64 18.96
C GLY A 106 19.49 2.63 18.58
N VAL A 107 18.36 3.11 18.07
CA VAL A 107 17.24 2.23 17.68
C VAL A 107 17.60 1.39 16.47
N ILE A 108 18.35 1.95 15.54
CA ILE A 108 18.80 1.25 14.36
C ILE A 108 20.31 1.45 14.18
N SER A 109 20.93 0.43 13.61
CA SER A 109 22.33 0.51 13.21
C SER A 109 22.34 0.66 11.70
N VAL A 110 22.70 1.84 11.22
CA VAL A 110 22.83 2.09 9.79
C VAL A 110 24.30 2.01 9.45
N GLN A 111 24.65 1.05 8.62
CA GLN A 111 25.99 0.99 8.10
C GLN A 111 26.10 1.87 6.89
N ASN A 112 27.19 2.60 6.82
CA ASN A 112 27.48 3.42 5.65
C ASN A 112 27.74 2.50 4.46
N LEU A 113 26.95 2.67 3.49
CA LEU A 113 27.12 1.98 2.22
C LEU A 113 28.10 2.70 1.34
#